data_b1e2b204e96fabe1bd6a045f7197368d
#
_entry.id   b1e2b204e96fabe1bd6a045f7197368d
#
_cell.length_a   1.000
_cell.length_b   1.000
_cell.length_c   1.000
_cell.angle_alpha   90.00
_cell.angle_beta   90.00
_cell.angle_gamma   90.00
#
_symmetry.space_group_name_H-M   'P 1'
#
loop_
_entity.id
_entity.type
_entity.pdbx_description
1 polymer ?
#
loop_
_entity_poly.entity_id
_entity_poly.type
_entity_poly.pdbx_seq_one_letter_code
_entity_poly.pdbx_strand_id
1 'polypeptide(L)'
;MAVADMIGMAYGNFQLIVNIVLLIIEIAFGRRFLGIGTVVNAVCLAYITTFFYNIYTGVFGLELVALPVRLVALCVGVVICCLGLSMYQMPDEGVAPYDSLSLIMTERWPKIPYFWHRMSNDVLCALICYLTGGVVGIGTLVTAFGLGPVIHFFNRVFTGKLLAWVDGE
;
A
#
# COMPACT_ATOMS: atom_id res chain seq x y z
N MET A 1 1.69 -14.65 -1.46
CA MET A 1 1.29 -16.05 -1.42
C MET A 1 1.89 -16.80 -2.60
N ALA A 2 1.46 -16.63 -3.85
CA ALA A 2 1.94 -17.44 -4.99
C ALA A 2 3.47 -17.60 -5.09
N VAL A 3 4.24 -16.53 -4.98
CA VAL A 3 5.71 -16.60 -5.03
C VAL A 3 6.28 -17.35 -3.80
N ALA A 4 5.71 -17.14 -2.63
CA ALA A 4 6.12 -17.83 -1.40
C ALA A 4 5.86 -19.34 -1.50
N ASP A 5 4.70 -19.70 -2.05
CA ASP A 5 4.30 -21.09 -2.26
C ASP A 5 5.20 -21.80 -3.29
N MET A 6 5.60 -21.09 -4.36
CA MET A 6 6.57 -21.61 -5.36
C MET A 6 7.95 -21.93 -4.73
N ILE A 7 8.39 -21.12 -3.77
CA ILE A 7 9.70 -21.28 -3.13
C ILE A 7 9.60 -22.22 -1.91
N GLY A 8 8.38 -22.64 -1.53
CA GLY A 8 8.14 -23.49 -0.37
C GLY A 8 8.35 -22.78 0.97
N MET A 9 8.22 -21.44 1.00
CA MET A 9 8.39 -20.63 2.20
C MET A 9 7.04 -20.19 2.77
N ALA A 10 6.95 -20.08 4.09
CA ALA A 10 5.81 -19.46 4.74
C ALA A 10 5.67 -17.99 4.28
N TYR A 11 4.45 -17.57 3.95
CA TYR A 11 4.15 -16.23 3.42
C TYR A 11 4.75 -15.08 4.28
N GLY A 12 4.67 -15.20 5.61
CA GLY A 12 5.21 -14.18 6.51
C GLY A 12 6.73 -14.00 6.39
N ASN A 13 7.47 -15.11 6.21
CA ASN A 13 8.93 -15.06 6.04
C ASN A 13 9.30 -14.43 4.69
N PHE A 14 8.58 -14.79 3.63
CA PHE A 14 8.78 -14.19 2.31
C PHE A 14 8.49 -12.68 2.34
N GLN A 15 7.38 -12.27 2.94
CA GLN A 15 7.02 -10.86 3.09
C GLN A 15 8.07 -10.08 3.90
N LEU A 16 8.61 -10.69 4.96
CA LEU A 16 9.68 -10.09 5.75
C LEU A 16 10.94 -9.85 4.91
N ILE A 17 11.34 -10.82 4.10
CA ILE A 17 12.51 -10.70 3.20
C ILE A 17 12.28 -9.57 2.19
N VAL A 18 11.10 -9.52 1.55
CA VAL A 18 10.75 -8.44 0.60
C VAL A 18 10.79 -7.08 1.29
N ASN A 19 10.22 -6.96 2.48
CA ASN A 19 10.26 -5.71 3.24
C ASN A 19 11.68 -5.29 3.62
N ILE A 20 12.55 -6.23 3.99
CA ILE A 20 13.97 -5.94 4.29
C ILE A 20 14.69 -5.45 3.02
N VAL A 21 14.47 -6.09 1.87
CA VAL A 21 15.08 -5.65 0.59
C VAL A 21 14.61 -4.25 0.23
N LEU A 22 13.31 -3.97 0.34
CA LEU A 22 12.76 -2.65 0.07
C LEU A 22 13.30 -1.60 1.05
N LEU A 23 13.44 -1.95 2.32
CA LEU A 23 14.03 -1.07 3.34
C LEU A 23 15.50 -0.75 3.02
N ILE A 24 16.28 -1.73 2.55
CA ILE A 24 17.67 -1.49 2.11
C ILE A 24 17.70 -0.51 0.93
N ILE A 25 16.79 -0.66 -0.03
CA ILE A 25 16.66 0.26 -1.16
C ILE A 25 16.30 1.68 -0.66
N GLU A 26 15.37 1.78 0.27
CA GLU A 26 14.97 3.04 0.89
C GLU A 26 16.14 3.71 1.63
N ILE A 27 16.92 2.95 2.41
CA ILE A 27 18.13 3.45 3.08
C ILE A 27 19.17 3.93 2.07
N ALA A 28 19.32 3.25 0.93
CA ALA A 28 20.32 3.59 -0.08
C ALA A 28 19.94 4.84 -0.91
N PHE A 29 18.67 4.97 -1.27
CA PHE A 29 18.22 5.97 -2.26
C PHE A 29 17.22 6.99 -1.73
N GLY A 30 16.57 6.73 -0.59
CA GLY A 30 15.48 7.53 -0.06
C GLY A 30 15.53 7.73 1.46
N ARG A 31 16.72 7.99 2.02
CA ARG A 31 16.90 8.19 3.49
C ARG A 31 15.96 9.23 4.09
N ARG A 32 15.51 10.18 3.30
CA ARG A 32 14.56 11.21 3.72
C ARG A 32 13.21 10.62 4.12
N PHE A 33 12.81 9.51 3.49
CA PHE A 33 11.52 8.86 3.76
C PHE A 33 11.54 7.91 4.97
N LEU A 34 12.73 7.70 5.56
CA LEU A 34 12.89 6.91 6.78
C LEU A 34 12.51 7.75 7.99
N GLY A 35 11.54 7.28 8.74
CA GLY A 35 11.10 7.92 9.96
C GLY A 35 10.47 6.95 10.94
N ILE A 36 9.93 7.50 12.03
CA ILE A 36 9.19 6.72 13.04
C ILE A 36 8.00 6.01 12.39
N GLY A 37 7.35 6.67 11.41
CA GLY A 37 6.25 6.12 10.64
C GLY A 37 6.60 4.84 9.88
N THR A 38 7.81 4.72 9.34
CA THR A 38 8.31 3.49 8.68
C THR A 38 8.33 2.32 9.64
N VAL A 39 8.86 2.52 10.85
CA VAL A 39 8.96 1.47 11.89
C VAL A 39 7.56 1.08 12.39
N VAL A 40 6.72 2.08 12.68
CA VAL A 40 5.34 1.84 13.14
C VAL A 40 4.55 1.08 12.07
N ASN A 41 4.65 1.48 10.81
CA ASN A 41 3.98 0.81 9.70
C ASN A 41 4.47 -0.65 9.57
N ALA A 42 5.79 -0.88 9.56
CA ALA A 42 6.36 -2.21 9.39
C ALA A 42 5.95 -3.20 10.50
N VAL A 43 5.82 -2.72 11.74
CA VAL A 43 5.51 -3.57 12.90
C VAL A 43 4.01 -3.62 13.18
N CYS A 44 3.34 -2.46 13.27
CA CYS A 44 1.95 -2.39 13.73
C CYS A 44 0.95 -2.83 12.67
N LEU A 45 1.22 -2.60 11.38
CA LEU A 45 0.27 -2.90 10.31
C LEU A 45 -0.12 -4.39 10.30
N ALA A 46 0.83 -5.30 10.45
CA ALA A 46 0.58 -6.73 10.46
C ALA A 46 -0.34 -7.16 11.63
N TYR A 47 -0.09 -6.62 12.82
CA TYR A 47 -0.91 -6.90 14.00
C TYR A 47 -2.32 -6.33 13.87
N ILE A 48 -2.43 -5.08 13.42
CA ILE A 48 -3.73 -4.41 13.21
C ILE A 48 -4.54 -5.16 12.15
N THR A 49 -3.91 -5.53 11.04
CA THR A 49 -4.58 -6.31 9.98
C THR A 49 -5.08 -7.65 10.48
N THR A 50 -4.25 -8.37 11.24
CA THR A 50 -4.62 -9.67 11.83
C THR A 50 -5.77 -9.52 12.84
N PHE A 51 -5.74 -8.46 13.66
CA PHE A 51 -6.81 -8.17 14.62
C PHE A 51 -8.15 -7.93 13.91
N PHE A 52 -8.20 -7.05 12.91
CA PHE A 52 -9.41 -6.80 12.14
C PHE A 52 -9.86 -8.02 11.34
N TYR A 53 -8.91 -8.79 10.80
CA TYR A 53 -9.24 -10.03 10.10
C TYR A 53 -9.93 -11.04 11.02
N ASN A 54 -9.45 -11.23 12.24
CA ASN A 54 -10.04 -12.13 13.22
C ASN A 54 -11.44 -11.67 13.67
N ILE A 55 -11.63 -10.35 13.86
CA ILE A 55 -12.96 -9.80 14.16
C ILE A 55 -13.90 -10.06 12.98
N TYR A 56 -13.47 -9.76 11.77
CA TYR A 56 -14.28 -9.91 10.57
C TYR A 56 -14.69 -11.37 10.35
N THR A 57 -13.77 -12.31 10.48
CA THR A 57 -14.05 -13.75 10.32
C THR A 57 -14.91 -14.30 11.44
N GLY A 58 -14.72 -13.83 12.68
CA GLY A 58 -15.48 -14.28 13.84
C GLY A 58 -16.91 -13.74 13.89
N VAL A 59 -17.14 -12.51 13.42
CA VAL A 59 -18.45 -11.85 13.50
C VAL A 59 -19.29 -12.07 12.24
N PHE A 60 -18.70 -12.02 11.05
CA PHE A 60 -19.45 -12.01 9.78
C PHE A 60 -19.42 -13.32 9.01
N GLY A 61 -18.56 -14.28 9.37
CA GLY A 61 -18.46 -15.56 8.67
C GLY A 61 -18.19 -15.37 7.16
N LEU A 62 -16.95 -15.44 6.73
CA LEU A 62 -16.50 -15.10 5.35
C LEU A 62 -17.23 -15.82 4.21
N GLU A 63 -17.91 -16.94 4.50
CA GLU A 63 -18.46 -17.81 3.47
C GLU A 63 -19.80 -17.35 2.88
N LEU A 64 -20.49 -16.42 3.53
CA LEU A 64 -21.90 -16.09 3.21
C LEU A 64 -22.12 -14.69 2.63
N VAL A 65 -21.07 -13.89 2.40
CA VAL A 65 -21.24 -12.52 1.91
C VAL A 65 -21.46 -12.51 0.41
N ALA A 66 -22.60 -12.00 -0.03
CA ALA A 66 -22.95 -11.87 -1.44
C ALA A 66 -21.92 -10.99 -2.21
N LEU A 67 -21.65 -11.34 -3.47
CA LEU A 67 -20.69 -10.64 -4.32
C LEU A 67 -20.86 -9.11 -4.33
N PRO A 68 -22.07 -8.53 -4.42
CA PRO A 68 -22.22 -7.07 -4.42
C PRO A 68 -21.76 -6.44 -3.10
N VAL A 69 -21.98 -7.09 -1.95
CA VAL A 69 -21.52 -6.58 -0.65
C VAL A 69 -19.99 -6.61 -0.57
N ARG A 70 -19.34 -7.63 -1.12
CA ARG A 70 -17.86 -7.70 -1.21
C ARG A 70 -17.30 -6.58 -2.06
N LEU A 71 -17.95 -6.24 -3.19
CA LEU A 71 -17.52 -5.14 -4.05
C LEU A 71 -17.70 -3.77 -3.38
N VAL A 72 -18.81 -3.55 -2.69
CA VAL A 72 -19.02 -2.31 -1.93
C VAL A 72 -17.99 -2.18 -0.81
N ALA A 73 -17.77 -3.24 -0.04
CA ALA A 73 -16.76 -3.26 1.02
C ALA A 73 -15.33 -3.01 0.46
N LEU A 74 -15.01 -3.58 -0.71
CA LEU A 74 -13.74 -3.32 -1.41
C LEU A 74 -13.60 -1.83 -1.76
N CYS A 75 -14.62 -1.22 -2.38
CA CYS A 75 -14.57 0.20 -2.75
C CYS A 75 -14.41 1.11 -1.53
N VAL A 76 -15.17 0.87 -0.47
CA VAL A 76 -15.06 1.62 0.79
C VAL A 76 -13.68 1.43 1.42
N GLY A 77 -13.19 0.19 1.47
CA GLY A 77 -11.85 -0.13 1.98
C GLY A 77 -10.74 0.56 1.20
N VAL A 78 -10.82 0.60 -0.14
CA VAL A 78 -9.86 1.31 -1.00
C VAL A 78 -9.87 2.81 -0.71
N VAL A 79 -11.03 3.43 -0.57
CA VAL A 79 -11.13 4.87 -0.25
C VAL A 79 -10.50 5.19 1.11
N ILE A 80 -10.82 4.41 2.15
CA ILE A 80 -10.24 4.57 3.49
C ILE A 80 -8.72 4.35 3.46
N CYS A 81 -8.26 3.34 2.74
CA CYS A 81 -6.83 3.06 2.56
C CYS A 81 -6.12 4.22 1.86
N CYS A 82 -6.69 4.78 0.79
CA CYS A 82 -6.12 5.93 0.07
C CYS A 82 -6.06 7.18 0.94
N LEU A 83 -7.06 7.43 1.76
CA LEU A 83 -7.04 8.51 2.75
C LEU A 83 -5.88 8.32 3.74
N GLY A 84 -5.77 7.14 4.34
CA GLY A 84 -4.68 6.82 5.27
C GLY A 84 -3.30 6.98 4.61
N LEU A 85 -3.13 6.45 3.39
CA LEU A 85 -1.90 6.57 2.60
C LEU A 85 -1.56 8.04 2.32
N SER A 86 -2.54 8.86 1.92
CA SER A 86 -2.35 10.28 1.69
C SER A 86 -1.89 11.02 2.96
N MET A 87 -2.49 10.71 4.10
CA MET A 87 -2.19 11.38 5.36
C MET A 87 -0.79 11.07 5.89
N TYR A 88 -0.24 9.88 5.69
CA TYR A 88 1.08 9.56 6.22
C TYR A 88 2.23 9.79 5.22
N GLN A 89 1.94 9.89 3.92
CA GLN A 89 2.97 10.13 2.91
C GLN A 89 3.43 11.60 2.82
N MET A 90 2.57 12.55 3.18
CA MET A 90 2.85 13.98 3.05
C MET A 90 3.75 14.58 4.16
N PRO A 91 3.64 14.16 5.45
CA PRO A 91 4.38 14.82 6.54
C PRO A 91 5.89 14.52 6.63
N ASP A 92 6.51 13.81 5.70
CA ASP A 92 7.92 13.38 5.76
C ASP A 92 8.33 12.65 7.08
N GLU A 93 7.35 12.12 7.82
CA GLU A 93 7.53 11.45 9.13
C GLU A 93 7.93 9.98 9.00
N GLY A 94 8.16 9.54 7.77
CA GLY A 94 8.51 8.17 7.44
C GLY A 94 7.39 7.43 6.72
N VAL A 95 7.74 6.77 5.65
CA VAL A 95 6.82 6.11 4.71
C VAL A 95 7.07 4.60 4.72
N ALA A 96 6.06 3.80 4.39
CA ALA A 96 6.25 2.36 4.25
C ALA A 96 7.25 2.05 3.12
N PRO A 97 8.14 1.05 3.28
CA PRO A 97 9.18 0.74 2.29
C PRO A 97 8.67 0.50 0.87
N TYR A 98 7.47 -0.05 0.72
CA TYR A 98 6.84 -0.24 -0.59
C TYR A 98 6.40 1.08 -1.23
N ASP A 99 5.86 1.98 -0.42
CA ASP A 99 5.34 3.27 -0.90
C ASP A 99 6.48 4.24 -1.18
N SER A 100 7.56 4.18 -0.40
CA SER A 100 8.76 5.00 -0.59
C SER A 100 9.41 4.77 -1.96
N LEU A 101 9.31 3.55 -2.53
CA LEU A 101 9.83 3.26 -3.86
C LEU A 101 9.20 4.17 -4.92
N SER A 102 7.89 4.38 -4.88
CA SER A 102 7.18 5.27 -5.80
C SER A 102 7.56 6.75 -5.61
N LEU A 103 7.84 7.16 -4.37
CA LEU A 103 8.29 8.51 -4.04
C LEU A 103 9.73 8.74 -4.52
N ILE A 104 10.64 7.80 -4.29
CA ILE A 104 12.03 7.84 -4.78
C ILE A 104 12.04 7.94 -6.31
N MET A 105 11.20 7.16 -7.00
CA MET A 105 11.07 7.23 -8.46
C MET A 105 10.57 8.61 -8.91
N THR A 106 9.64 9.20 -8.17
CA THR A 106 9.10 10.54 -8.48
C THR A 106 10.15 11.63 -8.30
N GLU A 107 10.99 11.55 -7.27
CA GLU A 107 12.12 12.46 -7.09
C GLU A 107 13.17 12.31 -8.20
N ARG A 108 13.44 11.07 -8.62
CA ARG A 108 14.44 10.80 -9.68
C ARG A 108 13.96 11.24 -11.07
N TRP A 109 12.66 11.11 -11.34
CA TRP A 109 12.03 11.46 -12.61
C TRP A 109 10.82 12.40 -12.41
N PRO A 110 11.05 13.68 -12.09
CA PRO A 110 10.01 14.65 -11.75
C PRO A 110 9.06 14.96 -12.92
N LYS A 111 9.42 14.57 -14.16
CA LYS A 111 8.57 14.73 -15.34
C LYS A 111 7.35 13.82 -15.33
N ILE A 112 7.41 12.73 -14.58
CA ILE A 112 6.33 11.74 -14.49
C ILE A 112 5.62 11.94 -13.15
N PRO A 113 4.30 12.16 -13.13
CA PRO A 113 3.52 12.30 -11.90
C PRO A 113 3.61 11.05 -11.01
N TYR A 114 3.57 11.23 -9.70
CA TYR A 114 3.62 10.17 -8.69
C TYR A 114 2.69 8.98 -8.98
N PHE A 115 1.45 9.25 -9.43
CA PHE A 115 0.48 8.19 -9.65
C PHE A 115 0.91 7.19 -10.74
N TRP A 116 1.69 7.60 -11.75
CA TRP A 116 2.22 6.69 -12.76
C TRP A 116 3.28 5.75 -12.19
N HIS A 117 4.16 6.26 -11.33
CA HIS A 117 5.17 5.43 -10.65
C HIS A 117 4.49 4.42 -9.72
N ARG A 118 3.48 4.86 -8.97
CA ARG A 118 2.69 3.99 -8.09
C ARG A 118 1.99 2.90 -8.89
N MET A 119 1.27 3.28 -9.94
CA MET A 119 0.56 2.35 -10.81
C MET A 119 1.51 1.35 -11.47
N SER A 120 2.69 1.79 -11.93
CA SER A 120 3.69 0.89 -12.52
C SER A 120 4.17 -0.16 -11.53
N ASN A 121 4.42 0.20 -10.27
CA ASN A 121 4.82 -0.75 -9.23
C ASN A 121 3.70 -1.76 -8.93
N ASP A 122 2.46 -1.28 -8.79
CA ASP A 122 1.31 -2.14 -8.52
C ASP A 122 1.03 -3.10 -9.67
N VAL A 123 1.11 -2.62 -10.93
CA VAL A 123 0.96 -3.45 -12.13
C VAL A 123 2.10 -4.47 -12.24
N LEU A 124 3.34 -4.08 -11.94
CA LEU A 124 4.47 -5.00 -11.94
C LEU A 124 4.29 -6.12 -10.91
N CYS A 125 3.84 -5.79 -9.70
CA CYS A 125 3.52 -6.77 -8.66
C CYS A 125 2.38 -7.70 -9.08
N ALA A 126 1.32 -7.16 -9.70
CA ALA A 126 0.20 -7.95 -10.22
C ALA A 126 0.64 -8.89 -11.34
N LEU A 127 1.53 -8.43 -12.24
CA LEU A 127 2.08 -9.24 -13.32
C LEU A 127 2.94 -10.39 -12.77
N ILE A 128 3.82 -10.11 -11.82
CA ILE A 128 4.62 -11.14 -11.14
C ILE A 128 3.70 -12.17 -10.47
N CYS A 129 2.66 -11.70 -9.77
CA CYS A 129 1.68 -12.56 -9.14
C CYS A 129 0.98 -13.47 -10.17
N TYR A 130 0.57 -12.92 -11.31
CA TYR A 130 -0.06 -13.67 -12.39
C TYR A 130 0.88 -14.73 -12.99
N LEU A 131 2.12 -14.36 -13.30
CA LEU A 131 3.13 -15.26 -13.87
C LEU A 131 3.52 -16.40 -12.92
N THR A 132 3.41 -16.19 -11.61
CA THR A 132 3.67 -17.22 -10.59
C THR A 132 2.43 -18.06 -10.23
N GLY A 133 1.36 -17.96 -11.03
CA GLY A 133 0.13 -18.74 -10.80
C GLY A 133 -0.75 -18.23 -9.66
N GLY A 134 -0.51 -17.01 -9.19
CA GLY A 134 -1.34 -16.38 -8.17
C GLY A 134 -2.72 -15.95 -8.69
N VAL A 135 -3.69 -15.85 -7.79
CA VAL A 135 -5.04 -15.42 -8.13
C VAL A 135 -5.07 -13.91 -8.30
N VAL A 136 -5.17 -13.46 -9.55
CA VAL A 136 -5.41 -12.05 -9.88
C VAL A 136 -6.91 -11.87 -10.10
N GLY A 137 -7.56 -11.18 -9.17
CA GLY A 137 -8.99 -10.92 -9.21
C GLY A 137 -9.33 -9.45 -9.52
N ILE A 138 -10.63 -9.15 -9.58
CA ILE A 138 -11.13 -7.78 -9.79
C ILE A 138 -10.56 -6.83 -8.74
N GLY A 139 -10.42 -7.27 -7.47
CA GLY A 139 -9.81 -6.49 -6.40
C GLY A 139 -8.38 -6.06 -6.70
N THR A 140 -7.56 -6.96 -7.26
CA THR A 140 -6.17 -6.66 -7.66
C THR A 140 -6.13 -5.60 -8.75
N LEU A 141 -7.03 -5.67 -9.74
CA LEU A 141 -7.13 -4.66 -10.79
C LEU A 141 -7.59 -3.30 -10.25
N VAL A 142 -8.60 -3.30 -9.39
CA VAL A 142 -9.10 -2.07 -8.75
C VAL A 142 -8.00 -1.40 -7.91
N THR A 143 -7.23 -2.17 -7.14
CA THR A 143 -6.13 -1.60 -6.35
C THR A 143 -4.97 -1.15 -7.24
N ALA A 144 -4.54 -1.93 -8.21
CA ALA A 144 -3.40 -1.59 -9.09
C ALA A 144 -3.63 -0.33 -9.91
N PHE A 145 -4.85 -0.11 -10.43
CA PHE A 145 -5.17 1.05 -11.24
C PHE A 145 -5.83 2.19 -10.44
N GLY A 146 -6.51 1.88 -9.35
CA GLY A 146 -7.29 2.84 -8.58
C GLY A 146 -6.49 3.59 -7.51
N LEU A 147 -5.56 2.93 -6.81
CA LEU A 147 -4.84 3.53 -5.68
C LEU A 147 -4.06 4.79 -6.09
N GLY A 148 -3.30 4.75 -7.18
CA GLY A 148 -2.48 5.88 -7.63
C GLY A 148 -3.27 7.17 -7.84
N PRO A 149 -4.28 7.19 -8.74
CA PRO A 149 -5.09 8.38 -8.99
C PRO A 149 -5.85 8.88 -7.76
N VAL A 150 -6.39 7.95 -6.94
CA VAL A 150 -7.18 8.31 -5.76
C VAL A 150 -6.30 8.91 -4.66
N ILE A 151 -5.11 8.35 -4.40
CA ILE A 151 -4.13 8.95 -3.48
C ILE A 151 -3.72 10.35 -3.96
N HIS A 152 -3.42 10.51 -5.24
CA HIS A 152 -3.07 11.82 -5.80
C HIS A 152 -4.20 12.83 -5.63
N PHE A 153 -5.45 12.42 -5.81
CA PHE A 153 -6.62 13.27 -5.56
C PHE A 153 -6.69 13.70 -4.09
N PHE A 154 -6.56 12.77 -3.13
CA PHE A 154 -6.58 13.09 -1.71
C PHE A 154 -5.39 13.95 -1.27
N ASN A 155 -4.20 13.71 -1.80
CA ASN A 155 -3.02 14.56 -1.55
C ASN A 155 -3.30 16.01 -1.94
N ARG A 156 -3.96 16.24 -3.07
CA ARG A 156 -4.24 17.59 -3.56
C ARG A 156 -5.40 18.27 -2.84
N VAL A 157 -6.48 17.53 -2.56
CA VAL A 157 -7.75 18.13 -2.08
C VAL A 157 -7.81 18.21 -0.56
N PHE A 158 -7.32 17.19 0.12
CA PHE A 158 -7.50 17.05 1.57
C PHE A 158 -6.20 17.26 2.34
N THR A 159 -5.20 16.44 2.09
CA THR A 159 -3.99 16.43 2.91
C THR A 159 -3.16 17.70 2.74
N GLY A 160 -3.06 18.25 1.52
CA GLY A 160 -2.38 19.52 1.27
C GLY A 160 -3.01 20.69 2.01
N LYS A 161 -4.35 20.73 2.08
CA LYS A 161 -5.05 21.78 2.83
C LYS A 161 -4.96 21.60 4.35
N LEU A 162 -4.97 20.33 4.80
CA LEU A 162 -4.84 20.02 6.22
C LEU A 162 -3.46 20.41 6.76
N LEU A 163 -2.40 20.11 6.02
CA LEU A 163 -1.03 20.49 6.35
C LEU A 163 -0.86 22.02 6.36
N ALA A 164 -1.33 22.71 5.33
CA ALA A 164 -1.30 24.16 5.30
C ALA A 164 -2.01 24.80 6.50
N TRP A 165 -3.10 24.19 6.96
CA TRP A 165 -3.80 24.64 8.16
C TRP A 165 -3.03 24.35 9.46
N VAL A 166 -2.35 23.20 9.54
CA VAL A 166 -1.53 22.82 10.73
C VAL A 166 -0.26 23.66 10.81
N ASP A 167 0.37 23.94 9.67
CA ASP A 167 1.60 24.74 9.58
C ASP A 167 1.35 26.27 9.73
N GLY A 168 0.08 26.68 9.80
CA GLY A 168 -0.32 28.08 10.08
C GLY A 168 -0.19 29.04 8.90
N GLU A 169 -0.14 28.51 7.66
CA GLU A 169 -0.17 29.31 6.42
C GLU A 169 -1.60 29.52 5.89
#